data_e8efdf5557aa27d7e0845d89f622b619
#
_entry.id   e8efdf5557aa27d7e0845d89f622b619
#
_cell.length_a   1.000
_cell.length_b   1.000
_cell.length_c   1.000
_cell.angle_alpha   90.00
_cell.angle_beta   90.00
_cell.angle_gamma   90.00
#
_symmetry.space_group_name_H-M   'P 1'
#
loop_
_entity.id
_entity.type
_entity.pdbx_description
1 polymer ?
#
loop_
_entity_poly.entity_id
_entity_poly.type
_entity_poly.pdbx_seq_one_letter_code
_entity_poly.pdbx_strand_id
1 'polypeptide(L)'
;MIVHSRSGTRRAALLGSVALPLLFLVSTAYAADKPKPHGDTPAASYEPSMTTLGQMKLEIPGRKPDDPVITAEEFNTAMQIYFERCAGCHGVLRKGATGKALTTDITRKHGYQYLKDFITYGSPAGMPNWGTSGDLTEAQVDLMARYILIDPPQPPEFGMEEMKKTWKLLVPVDKRPTKPENDLQRDNLFSVTLRDSGQIALIDGGTKKIVKILDTGYAVHISRISASGRYLFVIGRDAKVNMIDLWMKEPATVAEIKVGAEARSIETSKFKGYEDKYAIAGSYWPPQYVIMDGNTLEPLKIKSTRGMIYDTQDFHPEPRVASILASHYKPEFIVNVKETGKILLIDYTDIKNLKTVEIEAERFLHDGGFDSTKRYFLVAANARNKIAVIDTKESKLTALIESGGATPHPGRGANIIHPVHGPVWVTSHLGDEIVSLIGTDPVGHPDKAWKVVQNLKALGGGSLFVKSHPKSVHLYVDAPLNPEAEVSGSVAVFKVGELGSAKPKYVELPIAQWAAIPEGQPRVVQGEYNEAGDEVWFSVWNAKDKVSAIVVVDDKTLKLKTVIKDPRLITPTGKFNVFNTRNDVY
;
A
#
# COMPACT_ATOMS: atom_id res chain seq x y z
N MET A 1 -64.89 36.74 -6.45
CA MET A 1 -66.15 37.09 -5.77
C MET A 1 -65.90 36.89 -4.27
N ILE A 2 -65.72 38.04 -3.62
CA ILE A 2 -66.36 38.44 -2.34
C ILE A 2 -65.86 37.65 -1.13
N VAL A 3 -64.94 38.14 -0.30
CA VAL A 3 -64.95 39.28 0.66
C VAL A 3 -65.79 38.99 1.92
N HIS A 4 -65.18 39.14 3.03
CA HIS A 4 -65.43 39.76 4.33
C HIS A 4 -65.06 38.84 5.50
N SER A 5 -64.24 39.20 6.40
CA SER A 5 -63.92 40.37 7.25
C SER A 5 -64.54 40.26 8.64
N ARG A 6 -63.70 40.68 9.61
CA ARG A 6 -63.96 41.23 10.96
C ARG A 6 -64.27 40.22 12.08
N SER A 7 -63.88 40.43 13.29
CA SER A 7 -63.23 41.47 14.14
C SER A 7 -63.09 40.83 15.51
N GLY A 8 -62.07 40.93 16.23
CA GLY A 8 -61.76 42.02 17.15
C GLY A 8 -62.36 41.83 18.51
N THR A 9 -61.56 41.62 19.53
CA THR A 9 -61.72 42.33 20.80
C THR A 9 -60.50 42.18 21.70
N ARG A 10 -59.98 43.31 22.11
CA ARG A 10 -58.96 43.52 23.16
C ARG A 10 -59.54 43.13 24.52
N ARG A 11 -58.70 42.58 25.40
CA ARG A 11 -58.71 42.93 26.84
C ARG A 11 -57.27 42.81 27.38
N ALA A 12 -56.87 43.88 28.02
CA ALA A 12 -55.62 44.09 28.69
C ALA A 12 -55.63 43.56 30.13
N ALA A 13 -54.45 43.46 30.68
CA ALA A 13 -53.99 43.52 32.07
C ALA A 13 -53.74 42.15 32.72
N LEU A 14 -52.55 41.86 33.17
CA LEU A 14 -51.91 42.38 34.37
C LEU A 14 -50.45 41.90 34.46
N LEU A 15 -49.61 42.82 34.90
CA LEU A 15 -48.20 42.60 35.25
C LEU A 15 -48.07 41.61 36.40
N GLY A 16 -47.26 40.59 36.20
CA GLY A 16 -46.73 39.75 37.24
C GLY A 16 -45.26 39.46 36.95
N SER A 17 -44.41 40.25 37.59
CA SER A 17 -42.96 40.06 37.53
C SER A 17 -42.59 38.75 38.26
N VAL A 18 -42.18 37.75 37.50
CA VAL A 18 -41.49 36.56 38.06
C VAL A 18 -40.08 36.61 37.49
N ALA A 19 -39.15 36.90 38.36
CA ALA A 19 -37.74 36.79 38.08
C ALA A 19 -37.39 35.31 37.92
N LEU A 20 -37.10 34.86 36.69
CA LEU A 20 -36.43 33.60 36.44
C LEU A 20 -34.93 33.82 36.54
N PRO A 21 -34.18 33.03 37.29
CA PRO A 21 -32.72 33.08 37.26
C PRO A 21 -32.26 32.63 35.90
N LEU A 22 -31.44 33.48 35.23
CA LEU A 22 -30.65 33.07 34.10
C LEU A 22 -29.69 31.94 34.56
N LEU A 23 -30.04 30.69 34.25
CA LEU A 23 -29.05 29.64 34.20
C LEU A 23 -28.11 29.92 33.03
N PHE A 24 -26.93 30.45 33.35
CA PHE A 24 -25.80 30.37 32.45
C PHE A 24 -25.48 28.88 32.27
N LEU A 25 -25.94 28.28 31.19
CA LEU A 25 -25.34 27.09 30.63
C LEU A 25 -23.92 27.45 30.21
N VAL A 26 -22.98 27.29 31.14
CA VAL A 26 -21.57 27.18 30.80
C VAL A 26 -21.47 25.92 29.94
N SER A 27 -21.45 26.10 28.63
CA SER A 27 -20.96 25.08 27.73
C SER A 27 -19.50 24.89 28.12
N THR A 28 -19.21 23.90 28.94
CA THR A 28 -17.88 23.33 29.02
C THR A 28 -17.59 22.79 27.63
N ALA A 29 -17.00 23.65 26.80
CA ALA A 29 -16.23 23.18 25.68
C ALA A 29 -15.25 22.18 26.27
N TYR A 30 -15.43 20.89 25.97
CA TYR A 30 -14.38 19.91 26.11
C TYR A 30 -13.24 20.42 25.22
N ALA A 31 -12.36 21.20 25.82
CA ALA A 31 -11.03 21.32 25.26
C ALA A 31 -10.47 19.91 25.33
N ALA A 32 -10.47 19.21 24.20
CA ALA A 32 -9.67 18.03 24.07
C ALA A 32 -8.28 18.44 24.53
N ASP A 33 -7.81 17.84 25.63
CA ASP A 33 -6.46 18.03 26.10
C ASP A 33 -5.54 17.81 24.92
N LYS A 34 -4.85 18.88 24.49
CA LYS A 34 -3.78 18.72 23.49
C LYS A 34 -2.86 17.64 24.06
N PRO A 35 -2.61 16.54 23.33
CA PRO A 35 -1.69 15.55 23.81
C PRO A 35 -0.40 16.26 24.20
N LYS A 36 0.04 16.09 25.47
CA LYS A 36 1.26 16.69 25.96
C LYS A 36 2.38 16.32 24.99
N PRO A 37 3.23 17.27 24.58
CA PRO A 37 4.41 16.93 23.79
C PRO A 37 5.11 15.79 24.52
N HIS A 38 5.33 14.68 23.85
CA HIS A 38 6.05 13.56 24.42
C HIS A 38 7.41 14.09 24.84
N GLY A 39 7.69 14.05 26.15
CA GLY A 39 8.97 14.48 26.71
C GLY A 39 10.12 13.78 25.99
N ASP A 40 11.28 14.44 25.99
CA ASP A 40 12.54 14.03 25.37
C ASP A 40 12.90 12.54 25.51
N THR A 41 12.13 11.70 24.86
CA THR A 41 12.64 10.37 24.55
C THR A 41 13.67 10.62 23.45
N PRO A 42 14.95 10.24 23.64
CA PRO A 42 15.93 10.35 22.58
C PRO A 42 15.28 9.74 21.33
N ALA A 43 15.19 10.52 20.26
CA ALA A 43 14.78 10.00 18.98
C ALA A 43 15.52 8.69 18.83
N ALA A 44 14.79 7.58 18.74
CA ALA A 44 15.42 6.28 18.54
C ALA A 44 16.45 6.50 17.46
N SER A 45 17.73 6.31 17.78
CA SER A 45 18.84 6.72 16.94
C SER A 45 18.51 6.40 15.51
N TYR A 46 18.23 7.46 14.75
CA TYR A 46 17.83 7.34 13.36
C TYR A 46 19.09 6.83 12.66
N GLU A 47 19.17 5.51 12.47
CA GLU A 47 20.23 4.94 11.68
C GLU A 47 20.18 5.57 10.30
N PRO A 48 21.27 6.15 9.80
CA PRO A 48 21.29 6.81 8.51
C PRO A 48 20.69 5.87 7.47
N SER A 49 19.69 6.32 6.76
CA SER A 49 19.03 5.51 5.74
C SER A 49 20.06 4.88 4.82
N MET A 50 19.96 3.57 4.65
CA MET A 50 20.75 2.81 3.68
C MET A 50 20.23 3.01 2.25
N THR A 51 19.32 3.97 2.03
CA THR A 51 18.78 4.26 0.70
C THR A 51 19.83 4.94 -0.18
N THR A 52 19.76 4.68 -1.46
CA THR A 52 20.61 5.36 -2.44
C THR A 52 20.39 6.88 -2.40
N LEU A 53 19.15 7.33 -2.28
CA LEU A 53 18.81 8.76 -2.16
C LEU A 53 19.25 9.36 -0.82
N GLY A 54 19.05 8.63 0.30
CA GLY A 54 19.48 9.08 1.63
C GLY A 54 21.00 9.18 1.81
N GLN A 55 21.77 8.42 1.03
CA GLN A 55 23.23 8.46 1.04
C GLN A 55 23.80 9.52 0.09
N MET A 56 22.98 10.07 -0.81
CA MET A 56 23.40 11.10 -1.76
C MET A 56 23.46 12.46 -1.08
N LYS A 57 24.63 13.11 -1.17
CA LYS A 57 24.75 14.54 -0.89
C LYS A 57 24.28 15.29 -2.14
N LEU A 58 22.99 15.61 -2.19
CA LEU A 58 22.44 16.42 -3.25
C LEU A 58 22.64 17.90 -2.92
N GLU A 59 22.92 18.71 -3.95
CA GLU A 59 23.00 20.15 -3.79
C GLU A 59 21.62 20.72 -3.44
N ILE A 60 21.61 21.70 -2.54
CA ILE A 60 20.40 22.46 -2.26
C ILE A 60 20.05 23.22 -3.55
N PRO A 61 18.82 23.07 -4.09
CA PRO A 61 18.40 23.85 -5.25
C PRO A 61 18.61 25.33 -5.01
N GLY A 62 18.93 26.08 -6.07
CA GLY A 62 19.22 27.53 -5.97
C GLY A 62 18.15 28.24 -5.14
N ARG A 63 18.56 28.89 -4.05
CA ARG A 63 17.67 29.56 -3.10
C ARG A 63 16.92 30.70 -3.75
N LYS A 64 15.63 30.72 -3.54
CA LYS A 64 14.76 31.89 -3.84
C LYS A 64 14.75 32.82 -2.63
N PRO A 65 14.53 34.13 -2.81
CA PRO A 65 14.51 35.09 -1.70
C PRO A 65 13.59 34.72 -0.54
N ASP A 66 12.48 34.05 -0.82
CA ASP A 66 11.45 33.67 0.15
C ASP A 66 11.59 32.23 0.67
N ASP A 67 12.70 31.55 0.37
CA ASP A 67 12.93 30.20 0.88
C ASP A 67 13.21 30.24 2.39
N PRO A 68 12.64 29.30 3.16
CA PRO A 68 12.97 29.15 4.57
C PRO A 68 14.46 28.89 4.77
N VAL A 69 14.99 29.39 5.88
CA VAL A 69 16.38 29.11 6.26
C VAL A 69 16.50 27.63 6.62
N ILE A 70 17.42 26.94 5.95
CA ILE A 70 17.75 25.54 6.19
C ILE A 70 19.24 25.34 5.98
N THR A 71 19.91 24.63 6.88
CA THR A 71 21.32 24.27 6.72
C THR A 71 21.47 23.09 5.75
N ALA A 72 22.68 22.82 5.28
CA ALA A 72 22.95 21.66 4.44
C ALA A 72 22.68 20.33 5.16
N GLU A 73 22.94 20.26 6.46
CA GLU A 73 22.67 19.08 7.29
C GLU A 73 21.16 18.87 7.46
N GLU A 74 20.42 19.93 7.80
CA GLU A 74 18.96 19.90 7.89
C GLU A 74 18.35 19.50 6.55
N PHE A 75 18.85 20.04 5.43
CA PHE A 75 18.37 19.70 4.09
C PHE A 75 18.54 18.21 3.78
N ASN A 76 19.71 17.65 4.07
CA ASN A 76 19.97 16.23 3.88
C ASN A 76 19.08 15.36 4.77
N THR A 77 18.91 15.74 6.04
CA THR A 77 18.01 15.05 6.96
C THR A 77 16.56 15.10 6.47
N ALA A 78 16.10 16.27 6.03
CA ALA A 78 14.74 16.44 5.52
C ALA A 78 14.51 15.65 4.22
N MET A 79 15.49 15.66 3.32
CA MET A 79 15.45 14.87 2.08
C MET A 79 15.29 13.39 2.39
N GLN A 80 16.01 12.88 3.37
CA GLN A 80 15.93 11.51 3.83
C GLN A 80 14.55 11.17 4.40
N ILE A 81 14.04 12.00 5.32
CA ILE A 81 12.70 11.83 5.89
C ILE A 81 11.64 11.89 4.78
N TYR A 82 11.76 12.84 3.85
CA TYR A 82 10.84 12.97 2.72
C TYR A 82 10.80 11.69 1.89
N PHE A 83 11.96 11.18 1.52
CA PHE A 83 12.07 9.93 0.77
C PHE A 83 11.40 8.76 1.52
N GLU A 84 11.63 8.64 2.82
CA GLU A 84 11.15 7.52 3.61
C GLU A 84 9.65 7.56 3.92
N ARG A 85 9.12 8.74 4.18
CA ARG A 85 7.75 8.92 4.68
C ARG A 85 6.79 9.54 3.68
N CYS A 86 7.26 10.38 2.78
CA CYS A 86 6.42 11.26 1.95
C CYS A 86 6.43 10.91 0.46
N ALA A 87 7.61 10.66 -0.14
CA ALA A 87 7.78 10.50 -1.58
C ALA A 87 6.91 9.39 -2.18
N GLY A 88 6.63 8.34 -1.40
CA GLY A 88 5.77 7.25 -1.84
C GLY A 88 4.39 7.68 -2.31
N CYS A 89 3.80 8.65 -1.64
CA CYS A 89 2.51 9.21 -2.00
C CYS A 89 2.62 10.50 -2.81
N HIS A 90 3.60 11.36 -2.52
CA HIS A 90 3.70 12.70 -3.11
C HIS A 90 4.67 12.81 -4.30
N GLY A 91 5.44 11.76 -4.60
CA GLY A 91 6.46 11.72 -5.65
C GLY A 91 7.80 12.30 -5.20
N VAL A 92 8.90 11.88 -5.85
CA VAL A 92 10.27 12.37 -5.58
C VAL A 92 10.37 13.83 -6.03
N LEU A 93 9.84 14.15 -7.21
CA LEU A 93 9.74 15.52 -7.73
C LEU A 93 8.51 16.29 -7.21
N ARG A 94 7.81 15.75 -6.22
CA ARG A 94 6.64 16.36 -5.55
C ARG A 94 5.45 16.70 -6.46
N LYS A 95 5.35 16.05 -7.62
CA LYS A 95 4.25 16.30 -8.58
C LYS A 95 2.94 15.61 -8.21
N GLY A 96 2.92 14.89 -7.08
CA GLY A 96 1.75 14.17 -6.58
C GLY A 96 1.57 12.79 -7.20
N ALA A 97 0.72 12.00 -6.58
CA ALA A 97 0.19 10.72 -7.06
C ALA A 97 -1.02 10.32 -6.22
N THR A 98 -0.91 9.30 -5.35
CA THR A 98 -1.95 9.00 -4.35
C THR A 98 -2.14 10.20 -3.41
N GLY A 99 -1.03 10.82 -2.95
CA GLY A 99 -1.04 12.10 -2.25
C GLY A 99 -1.03 13.28 -3.24
N LYS A 100 -1.57 14.41 -2.80
CA LYS A 100 -1.60 15.65 -3.59
C LYS A 100 -0.19 16.14 -3.94
N ALA A 101 -0.06 16.92 -5.01
CA ALA A 101 1.19 17.56 -5.36
C ALA A 101 1.65 18.53 -4.24
N LEU A 102 2.97 18.56 -4.01
CA LEU A 102 3.66 19.42 -3.05
C LEU A 102 4.69 20.30 -3.77
N THR A 103 4.35 20.75 -4.96
CA THR A 103 5.15 21.75 -5.70
C THR A 103 5.14 23.08 -4.97
N THR A 104 6.20 23.87 -5.07
CA THR A 104 6.37 25.08 -4.26
C THR A 104 5.30 26.15 -4.52
N ASP A 105 4.71 26.19 -5.70
CA ASP A 105 3.57 27.05 -6.00
C ASP A 105 2.30 26.67 -5.21
N ILE A 106 2.12 25.40 -4.88
CA ILE A 106 1.02 24.88 -4.06
C ILE A 106 1.35 25.05 -2.57
N THR A 107 2.53 24.58 -2.13
CA THR A 107 2.88 24.57 -0.71
C THR A 107 2.99 25.97 -0.13
N ARG A 108 3.49 26.95 -0.89
CA ARG A 108 3.60 28.34 -0.47
C ARG A 108 2.24 29.02 -0.32
N LYS A 109 1.23 28.66 -1.13
CA LYS A 109 -0.14 29.18 -0.95
C LYS A 109 -0.76 28.71 0.38
N HIS A 110 -0.45 27.50 0.82
CA HIS A 110 -0.92 27.00 2.10
C HIS A 110 -0.14 27.58 3.28
N GLY A 111 1.15 27.84 3.09
CA GLY A 111 2.03 28.41 4.11
C GLY A 111 2.51 27.40 5.16
N TYR A 112 3.54 27.82 5.88
CA TYR A 112 4.28 26.98 6.83
C TYR A 112 3.38 26.34 7.90
N GLN A 113 2.51 27.14 8.57
CA GLN A 113 1.71 26.63 9.69
C GLN A 113 0.73 25.53 9.24
N TYR A 114 0.04 25.77 8.13
CA TYR A 114 -0.86 24.76 7.56
C TYR A 114 -0.13 23.44 7.27
N LEU A 115 1.06 23.52 6.68
CA LEU A 115 1.85 22.34 6.36
C LEU A 115 2.31 21.61 7.62
N LYS A 116 2.77 22.36 8.66
CA LYS A 116 3.15 21.79 9.94
C LYS A 116 1.98 21.06 10.60
N ASP A 117 0.81 21.67 10.64
CA ASP A 117 -0.38 21.08 11.25
C ASP A 117 -0.81 19.82 10.48
N PHE A 118 -0.78 19.88 9.15
CA PHE A 118 -1.19 18.75 8.31
C PHE A 118 -0.24 17.54 8.44
N ILE A 119 1.06 17.78 8.59
CA ILE A 119 2.06 16.72 8.86
C ILE A 119 1.86 16.15 10.29
N THR A 120 1.54 17.04 11.25
CA THR A 120 1.36 16.63 12.65
C THR A 120 0.14 15.72 12.83
N TYR A 121 -1.01 16.16 12.32
CA TYR A 121 -2.31 15.53 12.62
C TYR A 121 -2.83 14.61 11.52
N GLY A 122 -2.28 14.68 10.31
CA GLY A 122 -2.76 13.89 9.18
C GLY A 122 -4.18 14.24 8.73
N SER A 123 -4.82 13.29 8.06
CA SER A 123 -6.23 13.40 7.67
C SER A 123 -6.90 12.03 7.62
N PRO A 124 -8.23 11.95 7.84
CA PRO A 124 -9.00 10.72 7.67
C PRO A 124 -8.93 10.15 6.23
N ALA A 125 -8.58 11.01 5.25
CA ALA A 125 -8.42 10.63 3.85
C ALA A 125 -7.08 9.95 3.53
N GLY A 126 -6.37 9.41 4.52
CA GLY A 126 -5.20 8.56 4.35
C GLY A 126 -3.84 9.27 4.45
N MET A 127 -3.78 10.59 4.78
CA MET A 127 -2.53 11.21 5.19
C MET A 127 -2.23 10.81 6.63
N PRO A 128 -1.13 10.08 6.91
CA PRO A 128 -0.81 9.66 8.27
C PRO A 128 -0.51 10.86 9.19
N ASN A 129 -0.83 10.71 10.46
CA ASN A 129 -0.63 11.69 11.52
C ASN A 129 0.80 11.59 12.10
N TRP A 130 1.81 11.88 11.30
CA TRP A 130 3.22 11.64 11.60
C TRP A 130 3.72 12.21 12.93
N GLY A 131 3.19 13.37 13.34
CA GLY A 131 3.56 13.98 14.63
C GLY A 131 2.87 13.31 15.81
N THR A 132 1.54 13.15 15.77
CA THR A 132 0.78 12.59 16.90
C THR A 132 0.97 11.07 17.06
N SER A 133 1.30 10.36 16.00
CA SER A 133 1.69 8.93 16.10
C SER A 133 3.07 8.72 16.72
N GLY A 134 3.90 9.77 16.80
CA GLY A 134 5.29 9.67 17.27
C GLY A 134 6.28 9.16 16.23
N ASP A 135 5.86 9.00 14.96
CA ASP A 135 6.75 8.62 13.86
C ASP A 135 7.79 9.72 13.53
N LEU A 136 7.41 10.98 13.74
CA LEU A 136 8.29 12.14 13.61
C LEU A 136 8.24 12.97 14.89
N THR A 137 9.40 13.45 15.34
CA THR A 137 9.50 14.42 16.43
C THR A 137 8.96 15.79 16.01
N GLU A 138 8.65 16.68 16.96
CA GLU A 138 8.22 18.03 16.64
C GLU A 138 9.25 18.79 15.80
N ALA A 139 10.54 18.65 16.10
CA ALA A 139 11.64 19.24 15.34
C ALA A 139 11.70 18.70 13.89
N GLN A 140 11.44 17.41 13.69
CA GLN A 140 11.38 16.81 12.37
C GLN A 140 10.15 17.27 11.58
N VAL A 141 9.00 17.42 12.24
CA VAL A 141 7.79 17.99 11.62
C VAL A 141 8.03 19.44 11.17
N ASP A 142 8.66 20.25 12.04
CA ASP A 142 9.07 21.63 11.72
C ASP A 142 10.00 21.66 10.52
N LEU A 143 11.04 20.85 10.54
CA LEU A 143 12.00 20.71 9.45
C LEU A 143 11.32 20.31 8.14
N MET A 144 10.40 19.35 8.17
CA MET A 144 9.67 18.92 6.98
C MET A 144 8.76 20.01 6.43
N ALA A 145 8.08 20.77 7.29
CA ALA A 145 7.26 21.90 6.86
C ALA A 145 8.10 23.00 6.16
N ARG A 146 9.32 23.28 6.65
CA ARG A 146 10.27 24.19 5.98
C ARG A 146 10.81 23.60 4.67
N TYR A 147 11.18 22.34 4.69
CA TYR A 147 11.77 21.66 3.54
C TYR A 147 10.84 21.61 2.32
N ILE A 148 9.54 21.35 2.50
CA ILE A 148 8.61 21.27 1.36
C ILE A 148 8.24 22.62 0.77
N LEU A 149 8.65 23.73 1.38
CA LEU A 149 8.56 25.08 0.81
C LEU A 149 9.71 25.42 -0.14
N ILE A 150 10.74 24.57 -0.20
CA ILE A 150 11.91 24.69 -1.08
C ILE A 150 11.72 23.73 -2.26
N ASP A 151 12.20 24.07 -3.45
CA ASP A 151 12.14 23.19 -4.62
C ASP A 151 12.82 21.84 -4.36
N PRO A 152 12.27 20.73 -4.88
CA PRO A 152 12.86 19.42 -4.67
C PRO A 152 14.21 19.30 -5.40
N PRO A 153 15.21 18.61 -4.81
CA PRO A 153 16.43 18.28 -5.53
C PRO A 153 16.15 17.34 -6.72
N GLN A 154 17.01 17.38 -7.73
CA GLN A 154 16.97 16.44 -8.86
C GLN A 154 17.85 15.23 -8.56
N PRO A 155 17.28 14.03 -8.33
CA PRO A 155 18.08 12.84 -8.13
C PRO A 155 18.76 12.41 -9.43
N PRO A 156 19.94 11.76 -9.37
CA PRO A 156 20.64 11.28 -10.55
C PRO A 156 19.88 10.13 -11.23
N GLU A 157 20.19 9.92 -12.50
CA GLU A 157 19.73 8.74 -13.23
C GLU A 157 20.46 7.47 -12.74
N PHE A 158 19.88 6.31 -13.05
CA PHE A 158 20.43 5.01 -12.68
C PHE A 158 20.23 4.04 -13.84
N GLY A 159 21.31 3.85 -14.61
CA GLY A 159 21.29 3.08 -15.84
C GLY A 159 21.90 1.68 -15.69
N MET A 160 22.20 1.06 -16.83
CA MET A 160 22.72 -0.30 -16.90
C MET A 160 24.09 -0.44 -16.22
N GLU A 161 24.96 0.56 -16.35
CA GLU A 161 26.31 0.52 -15.75
C GLU A 161 26.25 0.59 -14.24
N GLU A 162 25.39 1.48 -13.69
CA GLU A 162 25.16 1.60 -12.25
C GLU A 162 24.56 0.30 -11.70
N MET A 163 23.62 -0.31 -12.40
CA MET A 163 23.04 -1.59 -12.02
C MET A 163 24.07 -2.70 -11.95
N LYS A 164 24.90 -2.85 -12.99
CA LYS A 164 25.97 -3.86 -13.06
C LYS A 164 26.99 -3.72 -11.95
N LYS A 165 27.30 -2.49 -11.51
CA LYS A 165 28.20 -2.25 -10.37
C LYS A 165 27.63 -2.76 -9.04
N THR A 166 26.30 -2.83 -8.93
CA THR A 166 25.61 -3.30 -7.71
C THR A 166 25.22 -4.77 -7.79
N TRP A 167 25.22 -5.36 -8.97
CA TRP A 167 24.84 -6.75 -9.18
C TRP A 167 25.86 -7.71 -8.58
N LYS A 168 25.39 -8.64 -7.79
CA LYS A 168 26.20 -9.68 -7.16
C LYS A 168 25.53 -11.02 -7.28
N LEU A 169 26.21 -11.98 -7.89
CA LEU A 169 25.84 -13.38 -7.88
C LEU A 169 26.57 -14.06 -6.71
N LEU A 170 25.88 -14.19 -5.56
CA LEU A 170 26.47 -14.67 -4.30
C LEU A 170 26.68 -16.18 -4.33
N VAL A 171 25.75 -16.91 -4.94
CA VAL A 171 25.86 -18.37 -5.15
C VAL A 171 25.64 -18.67 -6.64
N PRO A 172 26.66 -19.11 -7.37
CA PRO A 172 26.52 -19.52 -8.77
C PRO A 172 25.46 -20.60 -8.97
N VAL A 173 24.78 -20.60 -10.11
CA VAL A 173 23.61 -21.48 -10.36
C VAL A 173 24.00 -22.96 -10.25
N ASP A 174 25.20 -23.32 -10.76
CA ASP A 174 25.76 -24.68 -10.71
C ASP A 174 26.15 -25.16 -9.28
N LYS A 175 26.22 -24.23 -8.33
CA LYS A 175 26.48 -24.53 -6.90
C LYS A 175 25.24 -24.59 -6.05
N ARG A 176 24.06 -24.33 -6.63
CA ARG A 176 22.78 -24.40 -5.93
C ARG A 176 22.24 -25.84 -5.94
N PRO A 177 21.46 -26.23 -4.92
CA PRO A 177 20.88 -27.56 -4.89
C PRO A 177 19.94 -27.80 -6.08
N THR A 178 19.97 -29.03 -6.63
CA THR A 178 19.07 -29.43 -7.73
C THR A 178 17.71 -29.94 -7.23
N LYS A 179 17.59 -30.16 -5.94
CA LYS A 179 16.37 -30.55 -5.22
C LYS A 179 16.40 -29.93 -3.82
N PRO A 180 15.26 -29.77 -3.15
CA PRO A 180 15.24 -29.22 -1.78
C PRO A 180 16.14 -30.02 -0.82
N GLU A 181 16.96 -29.32 -0.05
CA GLU A 181 17.86 -29.86 0.98
C GLU A 181 17.33 -29.62 2.41
N ASN A 182 16.10 -29.16 2.55
CA ASN A 182 15.43 -28.92 3.82
C ASN A 182 14.01 -29.50 3.81
N ASP A 183 13.40 -29.66 4.98
CA ASP A 183 12.07 -30.21 5.18
C ASP A 183 10.98 -29.14 5.31
N LEU A 184 11.21 -27.92 4.85
CA LEU A 184 10.24 -26.83 4.94
C LEU A 184 8.97 -27.16 4.16
N GLN A 185 7.81 -26.93 4.80
CA GLN A 185 6.50 -26.97 4.15
C GLN A 185 6.32 -25.67 3.34
N ARG A 186 6.99 -25.59 2.18
CA ARG A 186 7.14 -24.36 1.39
C ARG A 186 5.80 -23.72 1.03
N ASP A 187 4.81 -24.51 0.66
CA ASP A 187 3.50 -23.99 0.29
C ASP A 187 2.80 -23.31 1.49
N ASN A 188 3.07 -23.76 2.72
CA ASN A 188 2.58 -23.11 3.94
C ASN A 188 3.60 -22.17 4.61
N LEU A 189 4.64 -21.74 3.89
CA LEU A 189 5.60 -20.77 4.37
C LEU A 189 5.07 -19.34 4.15
N PHE A 190 5.30 -18.48 5.13
CA PHE A 190 5.03 -17.03 5.04
C PHE A 190 6.33 -16.28 4.91
N SER A 191 6.41 -15.38 3.94
CA SER A 191 7.41 -14.32 3.88
C SER A 191 6.84 -13.03 4.45
N VAL A 192 7.49 -12.48 5.47
CA VAL A 192 7.03 -11.29 6.20
C VAL A 192 8.04 -10.18 6.05
N THR A 193 7.62 -9.06 5.47
CA THR A 193 8.48 -7.88 5.30
C THR A 193 8.65 -7.17 6.63
N LEU A 194 9.87 -7.07 7.11
CA LEU A 194 10.26 -6.30 8.30
C LEU A 194 10.76 -4.94 7.84
N ARG A 195 9.82 -4.01 7.66
CA ARG A 195 10.03 -2.78 6.92
C ARG A 195 11.18 -1.93 7.45
N ASP A 196 11.15 -1.63 8.74
CA ASP A 196 12.06 -0.64 9.33
C ASP A 196 13.42 -1.25 9.71
N SER A 197 13.55 -2.58 9.77
CA SER A 197 14.84 -3.26 9.93
C SER A 197 15.51 -3.65 8.60
N GLY A 198 14.83 -3.47 7.46
CA GLY A 198 15.40 -3.84 6.16
C GLY A 198 15.58 -5.35 5.97
N GLN A 199 14.68 -6.15 6.53
CA GLN A 199 14.78 -7.60 6.58
C GLN A 199 13.51 -8.28 6.09
N ILE A 200 13.61 -9.58 5.81
CA ILE A 200 12.47 -10.46 5.58
C ILE A 200 12.54 -11.64 6.55
N ALA A 201 11.43 -11.94 7.21
CA ALA A 201 11.30 -13.14 8.02
C ALA A 201 10.58 -14.24 7.22
N LEU A 202 11.10 -15.44 7.27
CA LEU A 202 10.42 -16.66 6.82
C LEU A 202 9.81 -17.33 8.05
N ILE A 203 8.50 -17.54 8.05
CA ILE A 203 7.77 -18.12 9.17
C ILE A 203 7.02 -19.38 8.67
N ASP A 204 7.21 -20.48 9.35
CA ASP A 204 6.50 -21.73 9.08
C ASP A 204 5.04 -21.61 9.53
N GLY A 205 4.12 -21.80 8.58
CA GLY A 205 2.68 -21.65 8.82
C GLY A 205 2.07 -22.76 9.69
N GLY A 206 2.72 -23.93 9.80
CA GLY A 206 2.28 -25.01 10.68
C GLY A 206 2.71 -24.76 12.13
N THR A 207 4.01 -24.57 12.35
CA THR A 207 4.60 -24.43 13.69
C THR A 207 4.55 -23.02 14.26
N LYS A 208 4.30 -21.99 13.43
CA LYS A 208 4.32 -20.56 13.77
C LYS A 208 5.71 -20.06 14.19
N LYS A 209 6.76 -20.82 13.88
CA LYS A 209 8.15 -20.48 14.23
C LYS A 209 8.83 -19.71 13.11
N ILE A 210 9.67 -18.76 13.48
CA ILE A 210 10.57 -18.09 12.54
C ILE A 210 11.62 -19.12 12.09
N VAL A 211 11.65 -19.41 10.79
CA VAL A 211 12.63 -20.29 10.15
C VAL A 211 13.93 -19.55 9.96
N LYS A 212 13.87 -18.35 9.40
CA LYS A 212 15.03 -17.51 9.09
C LYS A 212 14.63 -16.05 9.02
N ILE A 213 15.56 -15.16 9.39
CA ILE A 213 15.49 -13.73 9.06
C ILE A 213 16.68 -13.42 8.18
N LEU A 214 16.47 -12.70 7.09
CA LEU A 214 17.45 -12.39 6.07
C LEU A 214 17.49 -10.88 5.83
N ASP A 215 18.70 -10.34 5.74
CA ASP A 215 18.90 -8.94 5.39
C ASP A 215 18.55 -8.72 3.91
N THR A 216 17.88 -7.63 3.61
CA THR A 216 17.44 -7.25 2.28
C THR A 216 17.72 -5.77 2.01
N GLY A 217 16.84 -5.05 1.33
CA GLY A 217 16.94 -3.63 1.12
C GLY A 217 16.20 -2.83 2.19
N TYR A 218 16.46 -1.53 2.25
CA TYR A 218 15.78 -0.62 3.17
C TYR A 218 14.28 -0.51 2.86
N ALA A 219 13.47 -0.34 3.89
CA ALA A 219 12.02 -0.22 3.83
C ALA A 219 11.40 -1.28 2.93
N VAL A 220 11.67 -2.55 3.26
CA VAL A 220 11.18 -3.73 2.53
C VAL A 220 9.70 -3.59 2.25
N HIS A 221 9.33 -3.73 0.98
CA HIS A 221 7.97 -3.42 0.55
C HIS A 221 7.17 -4.66 0.20
N ILE A 222 7.72 -5.53 -0.62
CA ILE A 222 6.99 -6.66 -1.19
C ILE A 222 7.93 -7.83 -1.45
N SER A 223 7.38 -9.04 -1.39
CA SER A 223 8.02 -10.24 -1.89
C SER A 223 7.15 -10.95 -2.91
N ARG A 224 7.78 -11.66 -3.85
CA ARG A 224 7.13 -12.50 -4.85
C ARG A 224 7.83 -13.84 -4.94
N ILE A 225 7.05 -14.88 -5.11
CA ILE A 225 7.57 -16.23 -5.30
C ILE A 225 7.68 -16.57 -6.78
N SER A 226 8.71 -17.27 -7.20
CA SER A 226 8.87 -17.77 -8.55
C SER A 226 7.83 -18.84 -8.90
N ALA A 227 7.62 -19.10 -10.18
CA ALA A 227 6.64 -20.08 -10.66
C ALA A 227 6.89 -21.50 -10.10
N SER A 228 8.16 -21.88 -9.97
CA SER A 228 8.54 -23.17 -9.36
C SER A 228 8.33 -23.24 -7.84
N GLY A 229 8.12 -22.09 -7.17
CA GLY A 229 8.10 -22.00 -5.71
C GLY A 229 9.47 -22.13 -5.05
N ARG A 230 10.56 -22.01 -5.84
CA ARG A 230 11.93 -22.12 -5.34
C ARG A 230 12.50 -20.80 -4.86
N TYR A 231 12.38 -19.74 -5.68
CA TYR A 231 13.01 -18.46 -5.41
C TYR A 231 12.01 -17.45 -4.87
N LEU A 232 12.38 -16.82 -3.78
CA LEU A 232 11.67 -15.68 -3.22
C LEU A 232 12.42 -14.41 -3.62
N PHE A 233 11.75 -13.51 -4.34
CA PHE A 233 12.26 -12.22 -4.74
C PHE A 233 11.72 -11.15 -3.79
N VAL A 234 12.60 -10.33 -3.24
CA VAL A 234 12.26 -9.30 -2.25
C VAL A 234 12.78 -7.97 -2.77
N ILE A 235 11.97 -6.91 -2.65
CA ILE A 235 12.38 -5.56 -3.02
C ILE A 235 12.14 -4.57 -1.89
N GLY A 236 13.14 -3.73 -1.63
CA GLY A 236 13.07 -2.59 -0.73
C GLY A 236 12.83 -1.28 -1.49
N ARG A 237 12.44 -0.24 -0.77
CA ARG A 237 12.27 1.11 -1.35
C ARG A 237 13.57 1.72 -1.85
N ASP A 238 14.72 1.27 -1.35
CA ASP A 238 16.05 1.61 -1.85
C ASP A 238 16.39 0.95 -3.20
N ALA A 239 15.38 0.36 -3.84
CA ALA A 239 15.47 -0.35 -5.11
C ALA A 239 16.40 -1.58 -5.09
N LYS A 240 16.76 -2.08 -3.92
CA LYS A 240 17.52 -3.33 -3.79
C LYS A 240 16.58 -4.52 -3.97
N VAL A 241 16.93 -5.41 -4.90
CA VAL A 241 16.30 -6.72 -5.11
C VAL A 241 17.20 -7.79 -4.55
N ASN A 242 16.64 -8.66 -3.71
CA ASN A 242 17.30 -9.87 -3.23
C ASN A 242 16.55 -11.09 -3.76
N MET A 243 17.28 -12.09 -4.23
CA MET A 243 16.77 -13.41 -4.61
C MET A 243 17.22 -14.43 -3.58
N ILE A 244 16.26 -15.07 -2.91
CA ILE A 244 16.46 -16.05 -1.84
C ILE A 244 16.11 -17.44 -2.39
N ASP A 245 17.01 -18.40 -2.26
CA ASP A 245 16.76 -19.80 -2.64
C ASP A 245 16.22 -20.57 -1.43
N LEU A 246 14.95 -20.98 -1.52
CA LEU A 246 14.25 -21.73 -0.47
C LEU A 246 14.61 -23.24 -0.47
N TRP A 247 15.37 -23.71 -1.47
CA TRP A 247 15.80 -25.12 -1.55
C TRP A 247 17.09 -25.41 -0.81
N MET A 248 17.88 -24.38 -0.50
CA MET A 248 19.12 -24.56 0.26
C MET A 248 18.82 -25.13 1.64
N LYS A 249 19.76 -25.85 2.22
CA LYS A 249 19.66 -26.43 3.57
C LYS A 249 19.14 -25.40 4.59
N GLU A 250 19.68 -24.19 4.54
CA GLU A 250 19.09 -23.00 5.13
C GLU A 250 18.79 -21.99 4.02
N PRO A 251 17.58 -21.48 3.90
CA PRO A 251 17.26 -20.44 2.93
C PRO A 251 18.26 -19.29 2.98
N ALA A 252 18.78 -18.89 1.83
CA ALA A 252 19.81 -17.85 1.74
C ALA A 252 19.66 -16.99 0.51
N THR A 253 20.13 -15.74 0.58
CA THR A 253 20.23 -14.83 -0.57
C THR A 253 21.30 -15.36 -1.52
N VAL A 254 20.93 -15.60 -2.77
CA VAL A 254 21.82 -16.16 -3.81
C VAL A 254 22.22 -15.14 -4.87
N ALA A 255 21.47 -14.05 -5.00
CA ALA A 255 21.83 -12.91 -5.85
C ALA A 255 21.18 -11.63 -5.32
N GLU A 256 21.80 -10.49 -5.62
CA GLU A 256 21.27 -9.17 -5.29
C GLU A 256 21.66 -8.12 -6.35
N ILE A 257 20.83 -7.08 -6.50
CA ILE A 257 21.06 -5.96 -7.40
C ILE A 257 20.27 -4.73 -6.93
N LYS A 258 20.75 -3.51 -7.25
CA LYS A 258 19.92 -2.30 -7.22
C LYS A 258 19.43 -1.96 -8.63
N VAL A 259 18.13 -1.69 -8.76
CA VAL A 259 17.46 -1.41 -10.05
C VAL A 259 17.11 0.06 -10.24
N GLY A 260 17.49 0.89 -9.29
CA GLY A 260 17.22 2.34 -9.26
C GLY A 260 17.61 2.96 -7.93
N ALA A 261 17.15 4.16 -7.69
CA ALA A 261 17.25 4.85 -6.41
C ALA A 261 16.02 4.63 -5.53
N GLU A 262 14.83 4.49 -6.12
CA GLU A 262 13.61 4.08 -5.47
C GLU A 262 12.82 3.09 -6.35
N ALA A 263 12.34 1.99 -5.75
CA ALA A 263 11.49 1.02 -6.44
C ALA A 263 10.48 0.40 -5.46
N ARG A 264 9.43 -0.23 -6.01
CA ARG A 264 8.39 -0.85 -5.17
C ARG A 264 7.85 -2.17 -5.67
N SER A 265 8.08 -2.51 -6.92
CA SER A 265 7.45 -3.67 -7.56
C SER A 265 8.50 -4.64 -8.07
N ILE A 266 8.23 -5.92 -7.85
CA ILE A 266 8.97 -7.06 -8.39
C ILE A 266 7.98 -8.14 -8.80
N GLU A 267 8.21 -8.80 -9.92
CA GLU A 267 7.44 -9.97 -10.35
C GLU A 267 8.33 -10.91 -11.15
N THR A 268 7.86 -12.14 -11.37
CA THR A 268 8.59 -13.17 -12.10
C THR A 268 7.76 -13.72 -13.27
N SER A 269 8.41 -14.23 -14.30
CA SER A 269 7.72 -14.89 -15.40
C SER A 269 7.11 -16.22 -14.93
N LYS A 270 5.79 -16.37 -15.15
CA LYS A 270 5.00 -17.52 -14.69
C LYS A 270 4.30 -18.27 -15.83
N PHE A 271 4.29 -17.70 -17.03
CA PHE A 271 3.63 -18.32 -18.17
C PHE A 271 4.34 -19.61 -18.57
N LYS A 272 3.54 -20.63 -18.96
CA LYS A 272 4.03 -21.96 -19.35
C LYS A 272 5.13 -21.88 -20.42
N GLY A 273 6.29 -22.49 -20.14
CA GLY A 273 7.49 -22.48 -20.98
C GLY A 273 8.43 -21.31 -20.72
N TYR A 274 8.06 -20.40 -19.81
CA TYR A 274 8.88 -19.26 -19.37
C TYR A 274 9.00 -19.19 -17.85
N GLU A 275 8.59 -20.24 -17.15
CA GLU A 275 8.65 -20.30 -15.68
C GLU A 275 10.08 -20.00 -15.20
N ASP A 276 10.20 -19.10 -14.23
CA ASP A 276 11.47 -18.68 -13.61
C ASP A 276 12.55 -18.13 -14.56
N LYS A 277 12.19 -17.88 -15.82
CA LYS A 277 13.16 -17.43 -16.82
C LYS A 277 13.56 -15.95 -16.64
N TYR A 278 12.62 -15.13 -16.23
CA TYR A 278 12.81 -13.68 -16.08
C TYR A 278 12.25 -13.19 -14.76
N ALA A 279 12.85 -12.10 -14.25
CA ALA A 279 12.27 -11.25 -13.23
C ALA A 279 12.17 -9.82 -13.77
N ILE A 280 11.19 -9.05 -13.28
CA ILE A 280 11.00 -7.66 -13.64
C ILE A 280 10.82 -6.81 -12.40
N ALA A 281 11.55 -5.71 -12.29
CA ALA A 281 11.39 -4.73 -11.23
C ALA A 281 10.93 -3.38 -11.78
N GLY A 282 10.05 -2.71 -11.04
CA GLY A 282 9.53 -1.39 -11.40
C GLY A 282 10.02 -0.33 -10.43
N SER A 283 10.61 0.73 -11.00
CA SER A 283 11.21 1.84 -10.26
C SER A 283 10.29 3.05 -10.20
N TYR A 284 10.39 3.78 -9.09
CA TYR A 284 9.82 5.11 -8.93
C TYR A 284 10.81 6.18 -9.40
N TRP A 285 12.10 5.97 -9.08
CA TRP A 285 13.18 6.80 -9.60
C TRP A 285 14.43 5.98 -9.95
N PRO A 286 15.01 6.13 -11.14
CA PRO A 286 14.34 6.72 -12.30
C PRO A 286 13.05 6.00 -12.65
N PRO A 287 12.09 6.69 -13.30
CA PRO A 287 10.83 6.04 -13.71
C PRO A 287 11.09 5.08 -14.88
N GLN A 288 11.24 3.80 -14.54
CA GLN A 288 11.62 2.75 -15.48
C GLN A 288 11.23 1.37 -14.97
N TYR A 289 11.27 0.39 -15.84
CA TYR A 289 11.30 -1.02 -15.44
C TYR A 289 12.54 -1.72 -15.97
N VAL A 290 12.97 -2.74 -15.23
CA VAL A 290 14.17 -3.53 -15.49
C VAL A 290 13.82 -4.99 -15.60
N ILE A 291 14.11 -5.63 -16.72
CA ILE A 291 14.00 -7.08 -16.89
C ILE A 291 15.36 -7.69 -16.60
N MET A 292 15.36 -8.71 -15.76
CA MET A 292 16.52 -9.43 -15.28
C MET A 292 16.38 -10.92 -15.58
N ASP A 293 17.50 -11.62 -15.63
CA ASP A 293 17.51 -13.07 -15.63
C ASP A 293 16.92 -13.62 -14.32
N GLY A 294 15.99 -14.56 -14.41
CA GLY A 294 15.23 -15.06 -13.26
C GLY A 294 16.02 -15.98 -12.33
N ASN A 295 17.23 -16.39 -12.72
CA ASN A 295 18.10 -17.27 -11.93
C ASN A 295 19.32 -16.54 -11.35
N THR A 296 19.71 -15.41 -11.94
CA THR A 296 20.95 -14.70 -11.57
C THR A 296 20.74 -13.26 -11.16
N LEU A 297 19.56 -12.65 -11.45
CA LEU A 297 19.29 -11.22 -11.37
C LEU A 297 20.20 -10.38 -12.29
N GLU A 298 20.89 -10.97 -13.28
CA GLU A 298 21.64 -10.19 -14.26
C GLU A 298 20.70 -9.22 -14.99
N PRO A 299 20.98 -7.90 -15.05
CA PRO A 299 20.11 -6.95 -15.72
C PRO A 299 20.22 -7.12 -17.25
N LEU A 300 19.11 -7.41 -17.90
CA LEU A 300 19.03 -7.71 -19.34
C LEU A 300 18.53 -6.53 -20.16
N LYS A 301 17.52 -5.81 -19.65
CA LYS A 301 16.85 -4.73 -20.39
C LYS A 301 16.30 -3.68 -19.44
N ILE A 302 16.49 -2.42 -19.80
CA ILE A 302 15.88 -1.25 -19.14
C ILE A 302 14.95 -0.55 -20.12
N LYS A 303 13.80 -0.11 -19.65
CA LYS A 303 12.87 0.75 -20.40
C LYS A 303 12.38 1.88 -19.51
N SER A 304 12.55 3.11 -19.97
CA SER A 304 11.96 4.29 -19.33
C SER A 304 10.45 4.28 -19.51
N THR A 305 9.72 4.76 -18.48
CA THR A 305 8.28 4.97 -18.52
C THR A 305 7.91 6.44 -18.73
N ARG A 306 8.91 7.34 -18.86
CA ARG A 306 8.68 8.76 -19.18
C ARG A 306 7.89 8.91 -20.47
N GLY A 307 6.93 9.78 -20.50
CA GLY A 307 6.09 9.97 -21.67
C GLY A 307 4.93 10.90 -21.46
N MET A 308 4.04 10.92 -22.44
CA MET A 308 2.86 11.76 -22.40
C MET A 308 1.77 11.17 -21.52
N ILE A 309 1.13 12.02 -20.74
CA ILE A 309 -0.10 11.73 -20.02
C ILE A 309 -1.21 11.50 -21.02
N TYR A 310 -2.03 10.47 -20.83
CA TYR A 310 -3.00 10.05 -21.85
C TYR A 310 -4.10 11.09 -22.13
N ASP A 311 -4.54 11.82 -21.09
CA ASP A 311 -5.68 12.75 -21.16
C ASP A 311 -5.26 14.20 -21.51
N THR A 312 -4.10 14.68 -21.02
CA THR A 312 -3.65 16.07 -21.24
C THR A 312 -2.62 16.20 -22.34
N GLN A 313 -1.97 15.12 -22.75
CA GLN A 313 -0.83 15.08 -23.68
C GLN A 313 0.40 15.88 -23.20
N ASP A 314 0.46 16.22 -21.91
CA ASP A 314 1.62 16.83 -21.29
C ASP A 314 2.70 15.78 -21.00
N PHE A 315 3.96 16.15 -21.17
CA PHE A 315 5.08 15.27 -20.81
C PHE A 315 5.20 15.16 -19.30
N HIS A 316 5.20 13.93 -18.79
CA HIS A 316 5.47 13.65 -17.38
C HIS A 316 6.89 13.09 -17.17
N PRO A 317 7.72 13.73 -16.34
CA PRO A 317 9.11 13.30 -16.12
C PRO A 317 9.24 12.15 -15.10
N GLU A 318 8.22 11.86 -14.30
CA GLU A 318 8.21 10.88 -13.21
C GLU A 318 6.98 9.95 -13.25
N PRO A 319 6.73 9.22 -14.35
CA PRO A 319 5.62 8.24 -14.36
C PRO A 319 6.11 6.94 -13.72
N ARG A 320 5.73 6.74 -12.47
CA ARG A 320 6.21 5.66 -11.61
C ARG A 320 5.54 4.33 -11.91
N VAL A 321 6.32 3.25 -11.80
CA VAL A 321 5.79 1.88 -11.90
C VAL A 321 5.25 1.44 -10.55
N ALA A 322 3.94 1.43 -10.37
CA ALA A 322 3.31 1.15 -9.08
C ALA A 322 3.22 -0.33 -8.76
N SER A 323 2.77 -1.13 -9.70
CA SER A 323 2.68 -2.58 -9.53
C SER A 323 2.95 -3.32 -10.83
N ILE A 324 3.37 -4.57 -10.68
CA ILE A 324 3.63 -5.50 -11.79
C ILE A 324 2.98 -6.83 -11.46
N LEU A 325 2.34 -7.45 -12.46
CA LEU A 325 1.79 -8.80 -12.38
C LEU A 325 2.26 -9.62 -13.59
N ALA A 326 2.23 -10.94 -13.46
CA ALA A 326 2.44 -11.86 -14.58
C ALA A 326 1.07 -12.25 -15.17
N SER A 327 0.90 -12.14 -16.49
CA SER A 327 -0.31 -12.57 -17.16
C SER A 327 -0.48 -14.09 -17.11
N HIS A 328 -1.74 -14.54 -16.94
CA HIS A 328 -2.08 -15.97 -17.00
C HIS A 328 -2.39 -16.45 -18.43
N TYR A 329 -2.62 -15.52 -19.37
CA TYR A 329 -3.08 -15.84 -20.72
C TYR A 329 -2.00 -15.70 -21.78
N LYS A 330 -0.93 -14.92 -21.50
CA LYS A 330 0.15 -14.65 -22.44
C LYS A 330 1.48 -14.54 -21.70
N PRO A 331 2.62 -14.73 -22.39
CA PRO A 331 3.95 -14.53 -21.81
C PRO A 331 4.25 -13.03 -21.65
N GLU A 332 3.44 -12.35 -20.82
CA GLU A 332 3.47 -10.90 -20.63
C GLU A 332 3.57 -10.53 -19.16
N PHE A 333 4.31 -9.43 -18.89
CA PHE A 333 4.17 -8.69 -17.65
C PHE A 333 3.16 -7.55 -17.84
N ILE A 334 2.31 -7.34 -16.84
CA ILE A 334 1.34 -6.25 -16.77
C ILE A 334 1.91 -5.19 -15.83
N VAL A 335 2.20 -4.01 -16.37
CA VAL A 335 2.88 -2.92 -15.65
C VAL A 335 1.99 -1.70 -15.54
N ASN A 336 1.70 -1.27 -14.32
CA ASN A 336 0.90 -0.07 -14.06
C ASN A 336 1.80 1.16 -13.98
N VAL A 337 1.59 2.13 -14.89
CA VAL A 337 2.31 3.40 -14.91
C VAL A 337 1.38 4.51 -14.41
N LYS A 338 1.68 5.01 -13.21
CA LYS A 338 0.76 5.84 -12.42
C LYS A 338 0.35 7.13 -13.12
N GLU A 339 1.31 8.00 -13.36
CA GLU A 339 1.06 9.40 -13.71
C GLU A 339 0.65 9.57 -15.16
N THR A 340 1.11 8.70 -16.05
CA THR A 340 0.69 8.74 -17.46
C THR A 340 -0.66 8.07 -17.71
N GLY A 341 -1.14 7.27 -16.75
CA GLY A 341 -2.43 6.58 -16.85
C GLY A 341 -2.43 5.40 -17.83
N LYS A 342 -1.25 4.81 -18.05
CA LYS A 342 -1.05 3.72 -19.01
C LYS A 342 -0.80 2.40 -18.30
N ILE A 343 -1.33 1.33 -18.88
CA ILE A 343 -0.99 -0.04 -18.52
C ILE A 343 -0.19 -0.62 -19.68
N LEU A 344 0.98 -1.18 -19.38
CA LEU A 344 1.86 -1.78 -20.38
C LEU A 344 1.75 -3.31 -20.27
N LEU A 345 1.40 -3.96 -21.38
CA LEU A 345 1.50 -5.41 -21.51
C LEU A 345 2.81 -5.70 -22.26
N ILE A 346 3.78 -6.25 -21.55
CA ILE A 346 5.15 -6.40 -22.02
C ILE A 346 5.40 -7.87 -22.36
N ASP A 347 5.41 -8.18 -23.64
CA ASP A 347 5.74 -9.51 -24.15
C ASP A 347 7.24 -9.79 -23.96
N TYR A 348 7.56 -10.78 -23.13
CA TYR A 348 8.93 -11.18 -22.81
C TYR A 348 9.44 -12.37 -23.65
N THR A 349 8.78 -12.74 -24.74
CA THR A 349 9.24 -13.81 -25.63
C THR A 349 10.55 -13.47 -26.33
N ASP A 350 10.78 -12.17 -26.64
CA ASP A 350 12.04 -11.66 -27.16
C ASP A 350 12.48 -10.41 -26.37
N ILE A 351 13.40 -10.62 -25.42
CA ILE A 351 13.92 -9.53 -24.54
C ILE A 351 14.69 -8.47 -25.32
N LYS A 352 15.31 -8.83 -26.43
CA LYS A 352 16.07 -7.86 -27.26
C LYS A 352 15.12 -6.90 -27.96
N ASN A 353 14.01 -7.41 -28.47
CA ASN A 353 13.01 -6.67 -29.25
C ASN A 353 11.63 -6.73 -28.56
N LEU A 354 11.56 -6.23 -27.31
CA LEU A 354 10.33 -6.23 -26.53
C LEU A 354 9.16 -5.61 -27.29
N LYS A 355 8.08 -6.36 -27.41
CA LYS A 355 6.79 -5.86 -27.86
C LYS A 355 6.00 -5.40 -26.64
N THR A 356 5.40 -4.23 -26.74
CA THR A 356 4.61 -3.65 -25.65
C THR A 356 3.29 -3.15 -26.22
N VAL A 357 2.18 -3.61 -25.66
CA VAL A 357 0.87 -3.01 -25.89
C VAL A 357 0.65 -1.97 -24.79
N GLU A 358 0.44 -0.72 -25.20
CA GLU A 358 0.08 0.36 -24.29
C GLU A 358 -1.45 0.50 -24.27
N ILE A 359 -2.03 0.46 -23.07
CA ILE A 359 -3.46 0.65 -22.87
C ILE A 359 -3.65 1.94 -22.09
N GLU A 360 -4.25 2.94 -22.70
CA GLU A 360 -4.67 4.16 -22.02
C GLU A 360 -5.91 3.85 -21.17
N ALA A 361 -5.82 4.13 -19.87
CA ALA A 361 -6.87 3.80 -18.91
C ALA A 361 -7.27 5.01 -18.08
N GLU A 362 -6.61 5.24 -16.93
CA GLU A 362 -6.87 6.39 -16.06
C GLU A 362 -5.60 6.74 -15.28
N ARG A 363 -5.42 8.01 -14.95
CA ARG A 363 -4.25 8.47 -14.18
C ARG A 363 -4.26 7.93 -12.76
N PHE A 364 -3.05 7.81 -12.20
CA PHE A 364 -2.78 7.38 -10.83
C PHE A 364 -3.13 5.93 -10.56
N LEU A 365 -2.93 5.08 -11.59
CA LEU A 365 -2.96 3.62 -11.44
C LEU A 365 -2.01 3.19 -10.31
N HIS A 366 -2.49 2.35 -9.41
CA HIS A 366 -1.72 1.92 -8.25
C HIS A 366 -1.65 0.39 -8.17
N ASP A 367 -2.47 -0.20 -7.34
CA ASP A 367 -2.53 -1.63 -7.10
C ASP A 367 -3.84 -2.24 -7.63
N GLY A 368 -3.81 -3.54 -7.81
CA GLY A 368 -4.94 -4.29 -8.31
C GLY A 368 -4.68 -5.78 -8.34
N GLY A 369 -5.68 -6.54 -8.72
CA GLY A 369 -5.62 -7.98 -8.81
C GLY A 369 -6.50 -8.53 -9.90
N PHE A 370 -6.40 -9.84 -10.10
CA PHE A 370 -7.22 -10.54 -11.08
C PHE A 370 -8.62 -10.84 -10.51
N ASP A 371 -9.59 -10.90 -11.40
CA ASP A 371 -10.87 -11.55 -11.11
C ASP A 371 -10.68 -13.06 -10.88
N SER A 372 -11.73 -13.75 -10.45
CA SER A 372 -11.68 -15.19 -10.17
C SER A 372 -11.32 -16.07 -11.38
N THR A 373 -11.52 -15.57 -12.61
CA THR A 373 -11.13 -16.26 -13.87
C THR A 373 -9.67 -16.02 -14.24
N LYS A 374 -8.99 -15.08 -13.59
CA LYS A 374 -7.62 -14.61 -13.89
C LYS A 374 -7.47 -13.98 -15.28
N ARG A 375 -8.60 -13.72 -15.98
CA ARG A 375 -8.63 -13.06 -17.28
C ARG A 375 -8.62 -11.56 -17.16
N TYR A 376 -9.38 -11.04 -16.22
CA TYR A 376 -9.58 -9.61 -16.08
C TYR A 376 -8.73 -9.09 -14.92
N PHE A 377 -7.88 -8.11 -15.22
CA PHE A 377 -7.10 -7.41 -14.23
C PHE A 377 -7.82 -6.11 -13.86
N LEU A 378 -8.18 -5.95 -12.57
CA LEU A 378 -8.83 -4.78 -12.03
C LEU A 378 -7.81 -3.95 -11.25
N VAL A 379 -7.62 -2.69 -11.62
CA VAL A 379 -6.63 -1.80 -11.02
C VAL A 379 -7.24 -0.47 -10.59
N ALA A 380 -6.87 -0.04 -9.39
CA ALA A 380 -7.34 1.22 -8.81
C ALA A 380 -6.58 2.42 -9.39
N ALA A 381 -7.30 3.39 -9.93
CA ALA A 381 -6.84 4.73 -10.20
C ALA A 381 -7.17 5.61 -9.00
N ASN A 382 -6.32 5.55 -7.95
CA ASN A 382 -6.65 6.04 -6.60
C ASN A 382 -7.17 7.47 -6.58
N ALA A 383 -6.41 8.43 -7.12
CA ALA A 383 -6.75 9.85 -7.06
C ALA A 383 -7.86 10.26 -8.03
N ARG A 384 -8.42 9.29 -8.79
CA ARG A 384 -9.54 9.49 -9.72
C ARG A 384 -10.81 8.76 -9.28
N ASN A 385 -10.77 8.03 -8.18
CA ASN A 385 -11.89 7.25 -7.66
C ASN A 385 -12.46 6.24 -8.67
N LYS A 386 -11.58 5.63 -9.48
CA LYS A 386 -11.97 4.70 -10.54
C LYS A 386 -11.23 3.38 -10.46
N ILE A 387 -11.82 2.37 -11.04
CA ILE A 387 -11.23 1.06 -11.29
C ILE A 387 -11.19 0.82 -12.80
N ALA A 388 -10.00 0.59 -13.33
CA ALA A 388 -9.84 0.16 -14.72
C ALA A 388 -9.84 -1.37 -14.79
N VAL A 389 -10.57 -1.92 -15.76
CA VAL A 389 -10.69 -3.36 -16.01
C VAL A 389 -10.02 -3.69 -17.34
N ILE A 390 -8.98 -4.51 -17.29
CA ILE A 390 -8.18 -4.91 -18.45
C ILE A 390 -8.45 -6.38 -18.78
N ASP A 391 -8.89 -6.65 -20.00
CA ASP A 391 -8.92 -8.01 -20.53
C ASP A 391 -7.51 -8.41 -20.99
N THR A 392 -6.82 -9.21 -20.17
CA THR A 392 -5.44 -9.61 -20.47
C THR A 392 -5.33 -10.63 -21.61
N LYS A 393 -6.42 -11.31 -21.93
CA LYS A 393 -6.49 -12.20 -23.08
C LYS A 393 -6.59 -11.42 -24.38
N GLU A 394 -7.46 -10.40 -24.42
CA GLU A 394 -7.70 -9.56 -25.60
C GLU A 394 -6.78 -8.32 -25.66
N SER A 395 -5.98 -8.07 -24.61
CA SER A 395 -5.07 -6.91 -24.50
C SER A 395 -5.76 -5.57 -24.70
N LYS A 396 -6.87 -5.34 -23.98
CA LYS A 396 -7.67 -4.11 -24.13
C LYS A 396 -8.29 -3.65 -22.81
N LEU A 397 -8.60 -2.35 -22.75
CA LEU A 397 -9.47 -1.80 -21.70
C LEU A 397 -10.90 -2.31 -21.92
N THR A 398 -11.46 -2.97 -20.92
CA THR A 398 -12.82 -3.50 -20.96
C THR A 398 -13.82 -2.52 -20.38
N ALA A 399 -13.46 -1.89 -19.24
CA ALA A 399 -14.32 -0.92 -18.57
C ALA A 399 -13.49 0.04 -17.72
N LEU A 400 -14.07 1.20 -17.47
CA LEU A 400 -13.61 2.16 -16.48
C LEU A 400 -14.80 2.45 -15.53
N ILE A 401 -14.65 2.12 -14.26
CA ILE A 401 -15.75 2.05 -13.29
C ILE A 401 -15.52 3.11 -12.22
N GLU A 402 -16.54 3.91 -11.89
CA GLU A 402 -16.53 4.72 -10.66
C GLU A 402 -16.50 3.79 -9.46
N SER A 403 -15.53 3.96 -8.55
CA SER A 403 -15.27 2.99 -7.48
C SER A 403 -16.34 2.94 -6.39
N GLY A 404 -17.19 3.96 -6.32
CA GLY A 404 -18.26 4.04 -5.31
C GLY A 404 -17.82 4.60 -3.97
N GLY A 405 -16.53 4.81 -3.74
CA GLY A 405 -15.92 5.46 -2.57
C GLY A 405 -14.72 6.31 -2.97
N ALA A 406 -14.06 6.93 -1.99
CA ALA A 406 -12.96 7.85 -2.20
C ALA A 406 -11.59 7.16 -2.09
N THR A 407 -10.74 7.35 -3.08
CA THR A 407 -9.37 6.82 -3.11
C THR A 407 -9.31 5.29 -2.95
N PRO A 408 -9.78 4.52 -3.94
CA PRO A 408 -9.77 3.05 -3.86
C PRO A 408 -8.35 2.51 -3.67
N HIS A 409 -8.20 1.54 -2.77
CA HIS A 409 -6.93 0.87 -2.48
C HIS A 409 -7.19 -0.61 -2.15
N PRO A 410 -7.25 -1.47 -3.17
CA PRO A 410 -7.63 -2.88 -2.98
C PRO A 410 -6.52 -3.75 -2.37
N GLY A 411 -5.26 -3.32 -2.39
CA GLY A 411 -4.15 -4.25 -2.27
C GLY A 411 -4.09 -5.13 -3.52
N ARG A 412 -4.60 -6.35 -3.44
CA ARG A 412 -4.88 -7.20 -4.61
C ARG A 412 -6.39 -7.39 -4.85
N GLY A 413 -7.22 -6.78 -4.02
CA GLY A 413 -8.65 -7.05 -3.98
C GLY A 413 -8.96 -8.41 -3.36
N ALA A 414 -10.21 -8.78 -3.40
CA ALA A 414 -10.68 -10.09 -2.99
C ALA A 414 -11.79 -10.58 -3.94
N ASN A 415 -11.75 -11.85 -4.30
CA ASN A 415 -12.78 -12.50 -5.09
C ASN A 415 -13.75 -13.25 -4.17
N ILE A 416 -15.04 -12.97 -4.27
CA ILE A 416 -16.09 -13.66 -3.55
C ILE A 416 -17.29 -13.97 -4.46
N ILE A 417 -18.09 -14.95 -4.09
CA ILE A 417 -19.39 -15.24 -4.73
C ILE A 417 -20.48 -14.57 -3.89
N HIS A 418 -20.98 -13.45 -4.40
CA HIS A 418 -22.07 -12.73 -3.73
C HIS A 418 -23.39 -13.48 -3.86
N PRO A 419 -24.19 -13.63 -2.77
CA PRO A 419 -25.39 -14.48 -2.78
C PRO A 419 -26.49 -14.02 -3.76
N VAL A 420 -26.46 -12.73 -4.18
CA VAL A 420 -27.46 -12.15 -5.09
C VAL A 420 -26.85 -11.77 -6.46
N HIS A 421 -25.57 -11.33 -6.47
CA HIS A 421 -24.95 -10.73 -7.67
C HIS A 421 -23.94 -11.65 -8.37
N GLY A 422 -23.72 -12.87 -7.86
CA GLY A 422 -22.75 -13.81 -8.44
C GLY A 422 -21.30 -13.41 -8.15
N PRO A 423 -20.36 -13.73 -9.05
CA PRO A 423 -18.95 -13.41 -8.86
C PRO A 423 -18.69 -11.89 -8.80
N VAL A 424 -18.01 -11.44 -7.74
CA VAL A 424 -17.60 -10.04 -7.57
C VAL A 424 -16.14 -9.96 -7.14
N TRP A 425 -15.50 -8.88 -7.53
CA TRP A 425 -14.21 -8.43 -7.03
C TRP A 425 -14.41 -7.25 -6.08
N VAL A 426 -13.65 -7.19 -5.00
CA VAL A 426 -13.86 -6.25 -3.89
C VAL A 426 -12.67 -5.31 -3.75
N THR A 427 -12.94 -4.03 -3.52
CA THR A 427 -11.96 -3.01 -3.15
C THR A 427 -12.40 -2.23 -1.93
N SER A 428 -11.45 -1.87 -1.06
CA SER A 428 -11.64 -0.87 0.00
C SER A 428 -11.14 0.49 -0.46
N HIS A 429 -11.25 1.50 0.41
CA HIS A 429 -10.89 2.88 0.13
C HIS A 429 -10.03 3.48 1.24
N LEU A 430 -9.09 4.35 0.85
CA LEU A 430 -8.30 5.15 1.78
C LEU A 430 -9.10 6.34 2.33
N GLY A 431 -9.94 6.93 1.48
CA GLY A 431 -10.58 8.20 1.76
C GLY A 431 -11.85 8.12 2.61
N ASP A 432 -12.47 6.95 2.68
CA ASP A 432 -13.72 6.73 3.41
C ASP A 432 -13.87 5.27 3.87
N GLU A 433 -14.97 4.97 4.58
CA GLU A 433 -15.30 3.64 5.09
C GLU A 433 -15.89 2.68 4.05
N ILE A 434 -16.01 3.09 2.80
CA ILE A 434 -16.68 2.31 1.76
C ILE A 434 -15.84 1.12 1.31
N VAL A 435 -16.52 -0.02 1.14
CA VAL A 435 -15.98 -1.23 0.51
C VAL A 435 -16.90 -1.57 -0.66
N SER A 436 -16.36 -1.50 -1.88
CA SER A 436 -17.14 -1.65 -3.10
C SER A 436 -17.00 -3.04 -3.69
N LEU A 437 -18.14 -3.64 -4.05
CA LEU A 437 -18.26 -4.93 -4.70
C LEU A 437 -18.58 -4.70 -6.17
N ILE A 438 -17.72 -5.19 -7.05
CA ILE A 438 -17.78 -5.00 -8.51
C ILE A 438 -18.07 -6.34 -9.16
N GLY A 439 -19.16 -6.41 -9.93
CA GLY A 439 -19.51 -7.62 -10.70
C GLY A 439 -18.45 -7.97 -11.75
N THR A 440 -18.08 -9.24 -11.85
CA THR A 440 -16.96 -9.69 -12.73
C THR A 440 -17.35 -10.82 -13.68
N ASP A 441 -18.62 -11.15 -13.81
CA ASP A 441 -19.09 -12.22 -14.68
C ASP A 441 -19.90 -11.67 -15.89
N PRO A 442 -19.24 -11.35 -17.02
CA PRO A 442 -19.92 -10.82 -18.19
C PRO A 442 -20.73 -11.88 -18.95
N VAL A 443 -20.60 -13.17 -18.62
CA VAL A 443 -21.31 -14.26 -19.27
C VAL A 443 -22.56 -14.67 -18.51
N GLY A 444 -22.41 -14.99 -17.22
CA GLY A 444 -23.53 -15.43 -16.37
C GLY A 444 -24.34 -14.28 -15.78
N HIS A 445 -23.72 -13.11 -15.60
CA HIS A 445 -24.36 -11.92 -14.99
C HIS A 445 -24.05 -10.63 -15.79
N PRO A 446 -24.41 -10.56 -17.10
CA PRO A 446 -23.98 -9.47 -17.99
C PRO A 446 -24.52 -8.09 -17.56
N ASP A 447 -25.68 -8.04 -16.92
CA ASP A 447 -26.28 -6.81 -16.38
C ASP A 447 -25.57 -6.28 -15.11
N LYS A 448 -24.76 -7.09 -14.44
CA LYS A 448 -23.97 -6.75 -13.25
C LYS A 448 -22.49 -6.54 -13.55
N ALA A 449 -21.99 -7.10 -14.64
CA ALA A 449 -20.57 -7.04 -14.99
C ALA A 449 -20.09 -5.60 -15.14
N TRP A 450 -18.92 -5.34 -14.58
CA TRP A 450 -18.19 -4.07 -14.63
C TRP A 450 -18.98 -2.89 -14.06
N LYS A 451 -19.71 -3.17 -12.97
CA LYS A 451 -20.45 -2.18 -12.20
C LYS A 451 -20.26 -2.44 -10.70
N VAL A 452 -20.26 -1.38 -9.90
CA VAL A 452 -20.44 -1.51 -8.45
C VAL A 452 -21.86 -2.02 -8.21
N VAL A 453 -21.98 -3.22 -7.71
CA VAL A 453 -23.27 -3.87 -7.42
C VAL A 453 -23.72 -3.66 -5.99
N GLN A 454 -22.79 -3.37 -5.08
CA GLN A 454 -23.05 -3.05 -3.69
C GLN A 454 -21.88 -2.28 -3.06
N ASN A 455 -22.23 -1.39 -2.14
CA ASN A 455 -21.28 -0.74 -1.23
C ASN A 455 -21.56 -1.20 0.21
N LEU A 456 -20.50 -1.61 0.91
CA LEU A 456 -20.55 -1.90 2.34
C LEU A 456 -19.89 -0.73 3.10
N LYS A 457 -20.19 -0.61 4.38
CA LYS A 457 -19.50 0.31 5.30
C LYS A 457 -18.70 -0.50 6.30
N ALA A 458 -17.37 -0.28 6.32
CA ALA A 458 -16.44 -0.88 7.27
C ALA A 458 -16.17 0.07 8.45
N LEU A 459 -15.07 -0.14 9.18
CA LEU A 459 -14.73 0.61 10.40
C LEU A 459 -14.46 2.10 10.15
N GLY A 460 -13.85 2.45 9.01
CA GLY A 460 -13.45 3.82 8.68
C GLY A 460 -12.56 3.89 7.46
N GLY A 461 -12.16 5.10 7.07
CA GLY A 461 -11.16 5.31 6.03
C GLY A 461 -9.75 4.86 6.45
N GLY A 462 -8.81 4.86 5.51
CA GLY A 462 -7.43 4.44 5.76
C GLY A 462 -7.19 2.95 5.52
N SER A 463 -8.10 2.25 4.85
CA SER A 463 -7.93 0.84 4.49
C SER A 463 -6.89 0.67 3.38
N LEU A 464 -6.04 -0.36 3.53
CA LEU A 464 -5.04 -0.76 2.55
C LEU A 464 -5.33 -2.11 1.91
N PHE A 465 -6.05 -3.00 2.61
CA PHE A 465 -6.28 -4.35 2.13
C PHE A 465 -7.67 -4.86 2.46
N VAL A 466 -8.27 -5.50 1.48
CA VAL A 466 -9.37 -6.44 1.66
C VAL A 466 -8.85 -7.85 1.44
N LYS A 467 -9.42 -8.83 2.13
CA LYS A 467 -9.00 -10.22 1.99
C LYS A 467 -10.15 -11.19 2.16
N SER A 468 -10.21 -12.16 1.27
CA SER A 468 -11.03 -13.36 1.36
C SER A 468 -10.22 -14.56 0.86
N HIS A 469 -10.79 -15.74 0.89
CA HIS A 469 -10.17 -16.95 0.36
C HIS A 469 -11.27 -17.85 -0.22
N PRO A 470 -11.03 -18.61 -1.30
CA PRO A 470 -12.04 -19.50 -1.91
C PRO A 470 -12.66 -20.52 -0.97
N LYS A 471 -11.94 -20.88 0.11
CA LYS A 471 -12.43 -21.81 1.16
C LYS A 471 -13.06 -21.11 2.35
N SER A 472 -13.02 -19.76 2.42
CA SER A 472 -13.57 -18.95 3.51
C SER A 472 -14.98 -18.47 3.19
N VAL A 473 -15.73 -18.19 4.24
CA VAL A 473 -17.05 -17.53 4.16
C VAL A 473 -16.98 -16.07 4.62
N HIS A 474 -15.76 -15.53 4.80
CA HIS A 474 -15.51 -14.21 5.36
C HIS A 474 -14.78 -13.29 4.40
N LEU A 475 -15.07 -11.99 4.52
CA LEU A 475 -14.36 -10.90 3.88
C LEU A 475 -13.82 -9.98 4.98
N TYR A 476 -12.49 -9.83 5.05
CA TYR A 476 -11.77 -9.01 6.02
C TYR A 476 -11.39 -7.66 5.42
N VAL A 477 -11.49 -6.59 6.22
CA VAL A 477 -11.14 -5.22 5.82
C VAL A 477 -10.35 -4.57 6.94
N ASP A 478 -9.12 -4.14 6.65
CA ASP A 478 -8.28 -3.38 7.58
C ASP A 478 -8.50 -1.86 7.47
N ALA A 479 -7.93 -1.09 8.39
CA ALA A 479 -7.90 0.37 8.32
C ALA A 479 -6.63 0.97 8.98
N PRO A 480 -5.40 0.49 8.66
CA PRO A 480 -4.17 0.84 9.39
C PRO A 480 -3.80 2.32 9.34
N LEU A 481 -4.28 3.08 8.36
CA LEU A 481 -3.97 4.51 8.22
C LEU A 481 -5.04 5.42 8.84
N ASN A 482 -6.05 4.86 9.49
CA ASN A 482 -7.02 5.66 10.23
C ASN A 482 -6.34 6.33 11.43
N PRO A 483 -6.59 7.62 11.70
CA PRO A 483 -5.99 8.32 12.83
C PRO A 483 -6.55 7.88 14.20
N GLU A 484 -7.72 7.23 14.24
CA GLU A 484 -8.32 6.73 15.47
C GLU A 484 -7.73 5.36 15.83
N ALA A 485 -7.17 5.25 17.03
CA ALA A 485 -6.46 4.04 17.48
C ALA A 485 -7.35 2.80 17.55
N GLU A 486 -8.62 2.96 17.90
CA GLU A 486 -9.59 1.86 17.94
C GLU A 486 -9.83 1.31 16.53
N VAL A 487 -9.98 2.19 15.54
CA VAL A 487 -10.19 1.83 14.13
C VAL A 487 -8.92 1.19 13.54
N SER A 488 -7.76 1.84 13.69
CA SER A 488 -6.50 1.32 13.15
C SER A 488 -6.00 0.05 13.85
N GLY A 489 -6.50 -0.22 15.05
CA GLY A 489 -6.20 -1.41 15.87
C GLY A 489 -7.12 -2.60 15.63
N SER A 490 -8.16 -2.44 14.81
CA SER A 490 -9.22 -3.44 14.59
C SER A 490 -9.35 -3.84 13.12
N VAL A 491 -10.10 -4.89 12.85
CA VAL A 491 -10.45 -5.40 11.51
C VAL A 491 -11.94 -5.66 11.44
N ALA A 492 -12.60 -5.18 10.37
CA ALA A 492 -14.00 -5.53 10.08
C ALA A 492 -14.06 -6.87 9.33
N VAL A 493 -14.99 -7.73 9.71
CA VAL A 493 -15.23 -9.03 9.08
C VAL A 493 -16.68 -9.18 8.68
N PHE A 494 -16.92 -9.25 7.37
CA PHE A 494 -18.25 -9.52 6.82
C PHE A 494 -18.40 -11.01 6.52
N LYS A 495 -19.57 -11.58 6.81
CA LYS A 495 -19.91 -12.93 6.38
C LYS A 495 -20.51 -12.89 4.97
N VAL A 496 -19.85 -13.51 4.01
CA VAL A 496 -20.18 -13.42 2.58
C VAL A 496 -21.64 -13.82 2.31
N GLY A 497 -22.14 -14.90 2.94
CA GLY A 497 -23.52 -15.36 2.76
C GLY A 497 -24.60 -14.37 3.27
N GLU A 498 -24.22 -13.38 4.08
CA GLU A 498 -25.13 -12.37 4.63
C GLU A 498 -25.11 -11.04 3.86
N LEU A 499 -24.27 -10.91 2.83
CA LEU A 499 -24.13 -9.69 2.04
C LEU A 499 -25.39 -9.34 1.24
N GLY A 500 -26.26 -10.31 0.96
CA GLY A 500 -27.55 -10.08 0.31
C GLY A 500 -28.59 -9.37 1.17
N SER A 501 -28.34 -9.14 2.47
CA SER A 501 -29.23 -8.41 3.33
C SER A 501 -29.27 -6.91 3.01
N ALA A 502 -30.37 -6.23 3.37
CA ALA A 502 -30.51 -4.78 3.11
C ALA A 502 -29.47 -3.92 3.84
N LYS A 503 -28.92 -4.41 4.96
CA LYS A 503 -27.88 -3.76 5.76
C LYS A 503 -26.91 -4.81 6.28
N PRO A 504 -25.96 -5.26 5.47
CA PRO A 504 -24.95 -6.22 5.92
C PRO A 504 -24.16 -5.66 7.12
N LYS A 505 -23.97 -6.50 8.13
CA LYS A 505 -23.22 -6.15 9.33
C LYS A 505 -21.85 -6.81 9.29
N TYR A 506 -20.89 -6.22 9.96
CA TYR A 506 -19.60 -6.84 10.22
C TYR A 506 -19.44 -7.19 11.70
N VAL A 507 -18.54 -8.11 11.97
CA VAL A 507 -17.97 -8.35 13.29
C VAL A 507 -16.65 -7.60 13.36
N GLU A 508 -16.43 -6.86 14.43
CA GLU A 508 -15.15 -6.21 14.69
C GLU A 508 -14.23 -7.16 15.45
N LEU A 509 -13.00 -7.32 14.98
CA LEU A 509 -11.96 -8.08 15.67
C LEU A 509 -10.94 -7.10 16.24
N PRO A 510 -10.78 -7.03 17.57
CA PRO A 510 -9.85 -6.11 18.24
C PRO A 510 -8.41 -6.68 18.24
N ILE A 511 -7.82 -6.76 17.05
CA ILE A 511 -6.56 -7.46 16.79
C ILE A 511 -5.40 -6.92 17.62
N ALA A 512 -5.30 -5.58 17.77
CA ALA A 512 -4.26 -4.96 18.57
C ALA A 512 -4.39 -5.28 20.05
N GLN A 513 -5.62 -5.38 20.58
CA GLN A 513 -5.86 -5.78 21.96
C GLN A 513 -5.43 -7.24 22.18
N TRP A 514 -5.74 -8.12 21.22
CA TRP A 514 -5.30 -9.53 21.29
C TRP A 514 -3.79 -9.67 21.26
N ALA A 515 -3.10 -8.78 20.57
CA ALA A 515 -1.64 -8.72 20.56
C ALA A 515 -1.07 -8.14 21.83
N ALA A 516 -1.86 -7.54 22.73
CA ALA A 516 -1.41 -6.79 23.91
C ALA A 516 -0.26 -5.82 23.52
N ILE A 517 -0.48 -5.02 22.49
CA ILE A 517 0.40 -3.93 22.08
C ILE A 517 0.18 -2.77 23.04
N PRO A 518 1.24 -2.21 23.67
CA PRO A 518 1.10 -1.14 24.65
C PRO A 518 0.56 0.15 24.05
N GLU A 519 0.33 1.14 24.90
CA GLU A 519 -0.21 2.45 24.56
C GLU A 519 0.48 3.11 23.35
N GLY A 520 -0.31 3.81 22.56
CA GLY A 520 0.10 4.45 21.33
C GLY A 520 -0.94 4.23 20.25
N GLN A 521 -0.59 4.47 19.00
CA GLN A 521 -1.46 4.19 17.88
C GLN A 521 -1.07 2.86 17.21
N PRO A 522 -1.76 1.75 17.50
CA PRO A 522 -1.48 0.49 16.83
C PRO A 522 -1.92 0.55 15.37
N ARG A 523 -1.22 -0.16 14.51
CA ARG A 523 -1.57 -0.34 13.10
C ARG A 523 -1.72 -1.82 12.80
N VAL A 524 -2.94 -2.23 12.46
CA VAL A 524 -3.26 -3.60 12.05
C VAL A 524 -3.37 -3.64 10.54
N VAL A 525 -2.54 -4.43 9.88
CA VAL A 525 -2.48 -4.42 8.41
C VAL A 525 -2.47 -5.81 7.81
N GLN A 526 -3.08 -5.91 6.64
CA GLN A 526 -3.04 -7.01 5.70
C GLN A 526 -3.36 -8.38 6.32
N GLY A 527 -4.59 -8.82 6.17
CA GLY A 527 -4.93 -10.23 6.35
C GLY A 527 -4.24 -11.09 5.30
N GLU A 528 -3.60 -12.18 5.71
CA GLU A 528 -3.04 -13.18 4.80
C GLU A 528 -3.45 -14.56 5.29
N TYR A 529 -4.00 -15.38 4.37
CA TYR A 529 -4.40 -16.74 4.69
C TYR A 529 -3.21 -17.71 4.66
N ASN A 530 -3.30 -18.77 5.47
CA ASN A 530 -2.45 -19.93 5.28
C ASN A 530 -2.88 -20.73 4.04
N GLU A 531 -2.08 -21.71 3.63
CA GLU A 531 -2.38 -22.60 2.47
C GLU A 531 -3.73 -23.31 2.59
N ALA A 532 -4.07 -23.76 3.81
CA ALA A 532 -5.32 -24.46 4.08
C ALA A 532 -6.56 -23.54 3.95
N GLY A 533 -6.40 -22.22 4.11
CA GLY A 533 -7.46 -21.24 4.06
C GLY A 533 -8.34 -21.23 5.32
N ASP A 534 -7.82 -21.71 6.46
CA ASP A 534 -8.52 -21.80 7.74
C ASP A 534 -7.94 -20.87 8.84
N GLU A 535 -6.85 -20.18 8.54
CA GLU A 535 -6.23 -19.17 9.40
C GLU A 535 -6.00 -17.87 8.65
N VAL A 536 -6.22 -16.74 9.30
CA VAL A 536 -5.88 -15.41 8.80
C VAL A 536 -4.87 -14.75 9.73
N TRP A 537 -3.78 -14.25 9.17
CA TRP A 537 -2.66 -13.66 9.89
C TRP A 537 -2.66 -12.15 9.71
N PHE A 538 -2.65 -11.39 10.80
CA PHE A 538 -2.57 -9.93 10.79
C PHE A 538 -1.28 -9.45 11.42
N SER A 539 -0.60 -8.51 10.78
CA SER A 539 0.50 -7.79 11.40
C SER A 539 -0.01 -6.66 12.26
N VAL A 540 0.62 -6.48 13.41
CA VAL A 540 0.33 -5.38 14.34
C VAL A 540 1.65 -4.75 14.74
N TRP A 541 1.76 -3.45 14.68
CA TRP A 541 2.90 -2.72 15.26
C TRP A 541 2.48 -1.39 15.85
N ASN A 542 3.30 -0.91 16.78
CA ASN A 542 3.20 0.43 17.35
C ASN A 542 4.52 1.17 17.06
N ALA A 543 4.41 2.33 16.41
CA ALA A 543 5.57 3.11 15.99
C ALA A 543 6.40 3.62 17.18
N LYS A 544 5.73 4.00 18.29
CA LYS A 544 6.39 4.60 19.45
C LYS A 544 7.39 3.67 20.14
N ASP A 545 6.97 2.43 20.38
CA ASP A 545 7.76 1.48 21.19
C ASP A 545 8.40 0.39 20.32
N LYS A 546 8.24 0.45 19.01
CA LYS A 546 8.68 -0.59 18.05
C LYS A 546 8.23 -2.01 18.42
N VAL A 547 7.15 -2.11 19.20
CA VAL A 547 6.57 -3.39 19.58
C VAL A 547 5.69 -3.89 18.44
N SER A 548 5.92 -5.13 18.05
CA SER A 548 5.22 -5.74 16.94
C SER A 548 4.80 -7.17 17.27
N ALA A 549 3.76 -7.63 16.60
CA ALA A 549 3.31 -9.01 16.69
C ALA A 549 2.64 -9.44 15.37
N ILE A 550 2.45 -10.74 15.19
CA ILE A 550 1.55 -11.29 14.19
C ILE A 550 0.45 -12.04 14.94
N VAL A 551 -0.79 -11.65 14.70
CA VAL A 551 -1.97 -12.27 15.30
C VAL A 551 -2.57 -13.26 14.31
N VAL A 552 -2.76 -14.49 14.74
CA VAL A 552 -3.36 -15.56 13.95
C VAL A 552 -4.79 -15.77 14.44
N VAL A 553 -5.73 -15.63 13.52
CA VAL A 553 -7.17 -15.78 13.75
C VAL A 553 -7.64 -17.09 13.12
N ASP A 554 -8.44 -17.85 13.83
CA ASP A 554 -9.16 -18.98 13.27
C ASP A 554 -10.31 -18.46 12.41
N ASP A 555 -10.28 -18.72 11.09
CA ASP A 555 -11.24 -18.15 10.14
C ASP A 555 -12.68 -18.62 10.40
N LYS A 556 -12.86 -19.85 10.85
CA LYS A 556 -14.19 -20.40 11.08
C LYS A 556 -14.90 -19.80 12.29
N THR A 557 -14.15 -19.59 13.37
CA THR A 557 -14.71 -19.14 14.66
C THR A 557 -14.52 -17.65 14.91
N LEU A 558 -13.70 -16.97 14.12
CA LEU A 558 -13.28 -15.59 14.30
C LEU A 558 -12.62 -15.32 15.66
N LYS A 559 -12.00 -16.33 16.25
CA LYS A 559 -11.34 -16.24 17.56
C LYS A 559 -9.82 -16.18 17.39
N LEU A 560 -9.18 -15.56 18.36
CA LEU A 560 -7.73 -15.62 18.50
C LEU A 560 -7.26 -17.08 18.58
N LYS A 561 -6.35 -17.48 17.69
CA LYS A 561 -5.70 -18.80 17.72
C LYS A 561 -4.33 -18.73 18.42
N THR A 562 -3.51 -17.76 18.03
CA THR A 562 -2.22 -17.51 18.67
C THR A 562 -1.67 -16.13 18.32
N VAL A 563 -0.68 -15.67 19.09
CA VAL A 563 0.08 -14.45 18.82
C VAL A 563 1.55 -14.81 18.70
N ILE A 564 2.16 -14.49 17.57
CA ILE A 564 3.58 -14.64 17.34
C ILE A 564 4.26 -13.34 17.78
N LYS A 565 4.98 -13.40 18.89
CA LYS A 565 5.78 -12.29 19.42
C LYS A 565 7.25 -12.68 19.40
N ASP A 566 8.04 -11.87 18.72
CA ASP A 566 9.49 -12.00 18.70
C ASP A 566 10.08 -10.60 18.53
N PRO A 567 11.05 -10.18 19.34
CA PRO A 567 11.62 -8.84 19.26
C PRO A 567 12.31 -8.54 17.92
N ARG A 568 12.61 -9.57 17.13
CA ARG A 568 13.17 -9.44 15.79
C ARG A 568 12.15 -9.09 14.72
N LEU A 569 10.84 -9.23 14.99
CA LEU A 569 9.75 -8.87 14.07
C LEU A 569 9.49 -7.36 14.13
N ILE A 570 10.39 -6.55 13.59
CA ILE A 570 10.31 -5.09 13.61
C ILE A 570 9.45 -4.59 12.44
N THR A 571 8.35 -3.91 12.75
CA THR A 571 7.42 -3.32 11.76
C THR A 571 7.04 -4.31 10.65
N PRO A 572 6.40 -5.45 10.99
CA PRO A 572 6.00 -6.44 9.99
C PRO A 572 4.84 -5.88 9.16
N THR A 573 5.08 -5.38 7.96
CA THR A 573 4.05 -4.74 7.15
C THR A 573 3.36 -5.72 6.21
N GLY A 574 4.08 -6.32 5.28
CA GLY A 574 3.54 -7.25 4.30
C GLY A 574 3.73 -8.71 4.73
N LYS A 575 2.72 -9.54 4.55
CA LYS A 575 2.82 -11.00 4.69
C LYS A 575 2.33 -11.66 3.43
N PHE A 576 3.06 -12.66 2.97
CA PHE A 576 2.75 -13.35 1.73
C PHE A 576 2.92 -14.84 1.94
N ASN A 577 1.83 -15.59 1.90
CA ASN A 577 1.89 -17.04 1.87
C ASN A 577 2.40 -17.50 0.50
N VAL A 578 3.34 -18.44 0.48
CA VAL A 578 3.99 -18.90 -0.74
C VAL A 578 2.99 -19.52 -1.72
N PHE A 579 2.10 -20.40 -1.27
CA PHE A 579 1.10 -21.03 -2.13
C PHE A 579 0.13 -20.00 -2.72
N ASN A 580 -0.44 -19.16 -1.86
CA ASN A 580 -1.44 -18.17 -2.27
C ASN A 580 -0.86 -17.16 -3.27
N THR A 581 0.37 -16.71 -3.01
CA THR A 581 1.06 -15.74 -3.89
C THR A 581 1.47 -16.36 -5.23
N ARG A 582 1.95 -17.62 -5.22
CA ARG A 582 2.33 -18.35 -6.44
C ARG A 582 1.14 -18.56 -7.36
N ASN A 583 -0.01 -18.87 -6.80
CA ASN A 583 -1.20 -19.29 -7.52
C ASN A 583 -2.22 -18.15 -7.74
N ASP A 584 -1.92 -16.91 -7.31
CA ASP A 584 -2.87 -15.78 -7.34
C ASP A 584 -4.27 -16.22 -6.86
N VAL A 585 -4.32 -16.68 -5.60
CA VAL A 585 -5.54 -17.29 -5.02
C VAL A 585 -6.63 -16.25 -4.76
N TYR A 586 -6.28 -14.97 -4.66
CA TYR A 586 -7.17 -13.87 -4.28
C TYR A 586 -7.79 -13.18 -5.47
#